data_3045d56e7a2e02cf6909914927eb3bcd
#
_entry.id   3045d56e7a2e02cf6909914927eb3bcd
#
_cell.length_a   1.000
_cell.length_b   1.000
_cell.length_c   1.000
_cell.angle_alpha   90.00
_cell.angle_beta   90.00
_cell.angle_gamma   90.00
#
_symmetry.space_group_name_H-M   'P 1'
#
loop_
_entity.id
_entity.type
_entity.pdbx_description
1 polymer ?
#
loop_
_entity_poly.entity_id
_entity_poly.type
_entity_poly.pdbx_seq_one_letter_code
_entity_poly.pdbx_strand_id
1 'polypeptide(L)'
;MHILITDSGVGGLSVVAYAERFVREKGFTEPVRLTFANAAPENDYGYNSMPSREVKIETFDRFLRNVTARFAPDMIYVACNTLSVLLPDTPFFAEASI
;
A
#
# COMPACT_ATOMS: atom_id res chain seq x y z
N MET A 1 -13.80 8.37 -5.16
CA MET A 1 -12.39 7.94 -5.28
C MET A 1 -12.02 7.00 -4.15
N HIS A 2 -11.34 5.94 -4.47
CA HIS A 2 -10.91 4.97 -3.47
C HIS A 2 -9.38 4.97 -3.42
N ILE A 3 -8.83 5.33 -2.26
CA ILE A 3 -7.39 5.36 -2.04
C ILE A 3 -7.04 4.25 -1.05
N LEU A 4 -6.15 3.36 -1.46
CA LEU A 4 -5.65 2.30 -0.60
C LEU A 4 -4.27 2.73 -0.09
N ILE A 5 -4.09 2.70 1.23
CA ILE A 5 -2.84 3.07 1.87
C ILE A 5 -2.24 1.81 2.47
N THR A 6 -0.98 1.55 2.16
CA THR A 6 -0.31 0.34 2.65
C THR A 6 1.00 0.66 3.35
N ASP A 7 1.38 -0.23 4.27
CA ASP A 7 2.63 -0.17 5.02
C ASP A 7 3.01 -1.62 5.36
N SER A 8 4.26 -1.82 5.74
CA SER A 8 4.73 -3.13 6.19
C SER A 8 4.50 -3.35 7.69
N GLY A 9 3.84 -2.42 8.35
CA GLY A 9 3.54 -2.48 9.78
C GLY A 9 2.30 -1.67 10.07
N VAL A 10 2.27 -0.98 11.21
CA VAL A 10 1.13 -0.18 11.61
C VAL A 10 1.39 1.33 11.54
N GLY A 11 2.61 1.74 11.15
CA GLY A 11 2.96 3.15 11.05
C GLY A 11 2.10 3.91 10.07
N GLY A 12 1.61 3.24 9.02
CA GLY A 12 0.75 3.87 8.03
C GLY A 12 -0.61 4.28 8.53
N LEU A 13 -1.02 3.81 9.72
CA LEU A 13 -2.29 4.23 10.31
C LEU A 13 -2.33 5.73 10.61
N SER A 14 -1.18 6.32 10.97
CA SER A 14 -1.12 7.76 11.19
C SER A 14 -1.32 8.52 9.89
N VAL A 15 -0.84 7.97 8.78
CA VAL A 15 -1.05 8.55 7.45
C VAL A 15 -2.52 8.50 7.07
N VAL A 16 -3.19 7.37 7.38
CA VAL A 16 -4.63 7.24 7.12
C VAL A 16 -5.41 8.29 7.91
N ALA A 17 -5.08 8.47 9.19
CA ALA A 17 -5.76 9.44 10.03
C ALA A 17 -5.56 10.87 9.51
N TYR A 18 -4.35 11.18 9.06
CA TYR A 18 -4.05 12.48 8.49
C TYR A 18 -4.82 12.70 7.18
N ALA A 19 -4.84 11.71 6.31
CA ALA A 19 -5.54 11.80 5.04
C ALA A 19 -7.04 11.98 5.25
N GLU A 20 -7.62 11.26 6.20
CA GLU A 20 -9.04 11.35 6.51
C GLU A 20 -9.39 12.74 7.00
N ARG A 21 -8.57 13.33 7.87
CA ARG A 21 -8.76 14.69 8.33
C ARG A 21 -8.66 15.70 7.18
N PHE A 22 -7.66 15.52 6.31
CA PHE A 22 -7.46 16.39 5.16
C PHE A 22 -8.69 16.39 4.24
N VAL A 23 -9.20 15.20 3.94
CA VAL A 23 -10.40 15.05 3.10
C VAL A 23 -11.58 15.76 3.73
N ARG A 24 -11.77 15.60 5.03
CA ARG A 24 -12.90 16.19 5.76
C ARG A 24 -12.80 17.70 5.78
N GLU A 25 -11.61 18.25 6.02
CA GLU A 25 -11.42 19.70 6.12
C GLU A 25 -11.51 20.40 4.78
N LYS A 26 -11.09 19.74 3.70
CA LYS A 26 -11.10 20.33 2.36
C LYS A 26 -12.47 20.27 1.68
N GLY A 27 -13.38 19.48 2.20
CA GLY A 27 -14.74 19.43 1.67
C GLY A 27 -14.81 19.00 0.22
N PHE A 28 -14.17 17.90 -0.12
CA PHE A 28 -14.24 17.38 -1.49
C PHE A 28 -15.69 17.10 -1.90
N THR A 29 -16.01 17.40 -3.16
CA THR A 29 -17.36 17.22 -3.67
C THR A 29 -17.70 15.76 -3.91
N GLU A 30 -16.70 14.91 -4.17
CA GLU A 30 -16.90 13.49 -4.36
C GLU A 30 -16.53 12.71 -3.10
N PRO A 31 -17.24 11.61 -2.81
CA PRO A 31 -16.85 10.77 -1.69
C PRO A 31 -15.45 10.21 -1.88
N VAL A 32 -14.66 10.20 -0.80
CA VAL A 32 -13.34 9.60 -0.80
C VAL A 32 -13.35 8.45 0.21
N ARG A 33 -13.04 7.24 -0.27
CA ARG A 33 -12.90 6.06 0.58
C ARG A 33 -11.42 5.82 0.84
N LEU A 34 -11.08 5.60 2.09
CA LEU A 34 -9.72 5.26 2.50
C LEU A 34 -9.71 3.85 3.05
N THR A 35 -8.80 3.02 2.54
CA THR A 35 -8.60 1.67 3.03
C THR A 35 -7.15 1.50 3.43
N PHE A 36 -6.91 0.96 4.61
CA PHE A 36 -5.56 0.59 5.04
C PHE A 36 -5.39 -0.90 4.90
N ALA A 37 -4.30 -1.32 4.24
CA ALA A 37 -3.95 -2.73 4.10
C ALA A 37 -2.49 -2.92 4.49
N ASN A 38 -2.26 -3.82 5.44
CA ASN A 38 -0.90 -4.16 5.87
C ASN A 38 -0.30 -5.14 4.88
N ALA A 39 0.85 -4.80 4.31
CA ALA A 39 1.50 -5.61 3.28
C ALA A 39 2.36 -6.73 3.86
N ALA A 40 2.58 -6.75 5.17
CA ALA A 40 3.38 -7.80 5.79
C ALA A 40 2.63 -9.14 5.74
N PRO A 41 3.33 -10.25 5.46
CA PRO A 41 2.74 -11.57 5.57
C PRO A 41 2.30 -11.86 7.01
N GLU A 42 1.51 -12.89 7.19
CA GLU A 42 1.01 -13.28 8.50
C GLU A 42 2.12 -13.55 9.49
N ASN A 43 1.79 -13.43 10.77
CA ASN A 43 2.67 -13.64 11.92
C ASN A 43 3.74 -12.55 11.99
N ASP A 44 4.79 -12.80 12.73
CA ASP A 44 5.86 -11.85 12.96
C ASP A 44 6.87 -11.78 11.83
N TYR A 45 6.51 -12.30 10.67
CA TYR A 45 7.40 -12.39 9.53
C TYR A 45 7.28 -11.14 8.67
N GLY A 46 8.05 -10.11 9.03
CA GLY A 46 8.05 -8.86 8.29
C GLY A 46 9.08 -8.86 7.15
N TYR A 47 9.04 -7.81 6.35
CA TYR A 47 9.95 -7.68 5.20
C TYR A 47 11.41 -7.70 5.60
N ASN A 48 11.76 -7.12 6.74
CA ASN A 48 13.15 -7.09 7.19
C ASN A 48 13.67 -8.47 7.58
N SER A 49 12.79 -9.43 7.81
CA SER A 49 13.15 -10.81 8.15
C SER A 49 13.26 -11.71 6.93
N MET A 50 12.94 -11.21 5.74
CA MET A 50 12.98 -12.02 4.54
C MET A 50 14.41 -12.26 4.07
N PRO A 51 14.70 -13.43 3.50
CA PRO A 51 16.07 -13.84 3.21
C PRO A 51 16.75 -13.07 2.07
N SER A 52 15.98 -12.51 1.14
CA SER A 52 16.57 -11.81 0.01
C SER A 52 15.67 -10.69 -0.51
N ARG A 53 16.26 -9.83 -1.33
CA ARG A 53 15.51 -8.75 -1.97
C ARG A 53 14.48 -9.31 -2.94
N GLU A 54 14.80 -10.38 -3.63
CA GLU A 54 13.89 -11.04 -4.57
C GLU A 54 12.64 -11.54 -3.88
N VAL A 55 12.78 -12.12 -2.68
CA VAL A 55 11.63 -12.57 -1.88
C VAL A 55 10.76 -11.39 -1.47
N LYS A 56 11.39 -10.29 -1.09
CA LYS A 56 10.66 -9.07 -0.71
C LYS A 56 9.85 -8.54 -1.89
N ILE A 57 10.47 -8.46 -3.06
CA ILE A 57 9.82 -7.97 -4.27
C ILE A 57 8.65 -8.88 -4.65
N GLU A 58 8.85 -10.17 -4.63
CA GLU A 58 7.80 -11.14 -4.98
C GLU A 58 6.62 -11.04 -4.02
N THR A 59 6.91 -10.93 -2.72
CA THR A 59 5.88 -10.83 -1.69
C THR A 59 5.06 -9.56 -1.88
N PHE A 60 5.72 -8.44 -2.12
CA PHE A 60 5.04 -7.18 -2.30
C PHE A 60 4.25 -7.15 -3.60
N ASP A 61 4.81 -7.71 -4.67
CA ASP A 61 4.11 -7.81 -5.95
C ASP A 61 2.80 -8.60 -5.80
N ARG A 62 2.87 -9.73 -5.12
CA ARG A 62 1.68 -10.56 -4.89
C ARG A 62 0.63 -9.80 -4.06
N PHE A 63 1.09 -9.07 -3.04
CA PHE A 63 0.20 -8.25 -2.24
C PHE A 63 -0.51 -7.19 -3.09
N LEU A 64 0.24 -6.49 -3.93
CA LEU A 64 -0.33 -5.44 -4.78
C LEU A 64 -1.39 -6.00 -5.74
N ARG A 65 -1.12 -7.16 -6.31
CA ARG A 65 -2.09 -7.81 -7.20
C ARG A 65 -3.35 -8.23 -6.46
N ASN A 66 -3.17 -8.75 -5.26
CA ASN A 66 -4.31 -9.21 -4.45
C ASN A 66 -5.20 -8.05 -4.03
N VAL A 67 -4.63 -6.95 -3.55
CA VAL A 67 -5.44 -5.81 -3.11
C VAL A 67 -6.10 -5.10 -4.29
N THR A 68 -5.44 -5.07 -5.44
CA THR A 68 -6.03 -4.49 -6.64
C THR A 68 -7.23 -5.31 -7.10
N ALA A 69 -7.11 -6.63 -7.09
CA ALA A 69 -8.21 -7.50 -7.49
C ALA A 69 -9.37 -7.43 -6.51
N ARG A 70 -9.06 -7.30 -5.21
CA ARG A 70 -10.10 -7.33 -4.17
C ARG A 70 -10.79 -5.99 -3.97
N PHE A 71 -10.06 -4.89 -4.01
CA PHE A 71 -10.59 -3.58 -3.65
C PHE A 71 -10.73 -2.62 -4.84
N ALA A 72 -10.06 -2.90 -5.96
CA ALA A 72 -10.07 -2.05 -7.16
C ALA A 72 -9.87 -0.57 -6.82
N PRO A 73 -8.80 -0.20 -6.09
CA PRO A 73 -8.59 1.19 -5.72
C PRO A 73 -8.23 2.05 -6.93
N ASP A 74 -8.56 3.32 -6.84
CA ASP A 74 -8.15 4.29 -7.86
C ASP A 74 -6.70 4.69 -7.69
N MET A 75 -6.19 4.63 -6.45
CA MET A 75 -4.83 5.01 -6.13
C MET A 75 -4.31 4.13 -4.99
N ILE A 76 -3.04 3.75 -5.08
CA ILE A 76 -2.35 3.06 -3.99
C ILE A 76 -1.24 3.95 -3.49
N TYR A 77 -1.28 4.27 -2.20
CA TYR A 77 -0.24 5.06 -1.55
C TYR A 77 0.58 4.17 -0.63
N VAL A 78 1.89 4.12 -0.90
CA VAL A 78 2.81 3.31 -0.11
C VAL A 78 3.44 4.20 0.95
N ALA A 79 3.06 3.99 2.20
CA ALA A 79 3.45 4.86 3.31
C ALA A 79 4.74 4.40 4.01
N CYS A 80 5.46 3.47 3.42
CA CYS A 80 6.65 2.86 4.03
C CYS A 80 7.85 3.02 3.14
N ASN A 81 8.99 3.44 3.72
CA ASN A 81 10.22 3.58 2.94
C ASN A 81 10.71 2.26 2.37
N THR A 82 10.63 1.18 3.16
CA THR A 82 11.04 -0.15 2.70
C THR A 82 10.27 -0.57 1.45
N LEU A 83 8.94 -0.43 1.49
CA LEU A 83 8.11 -0.82 0.36
C LEU A 83 8.26 0.13 -0.82
N SER A 84 8.45 1.43 -0.57
CA SER A 84 8.63 2.41 -1.62
C SER A 84 9.88 2.13 -2.45
N VAL A 85 10.94 1.63 -1.83
CA VAL A 85 12.16 1.25 -2.54
C VAL A 85 11.95 0.02 -3.40
N LEU A 86 11.10 -0.89 -2.96
CA LEU A 86 10.82 -2.13 -3.69
C LEU A 86 9.86 -1.93 -4.86
N LEU A 87 8.96 -0.96 -4.73
CA LEU A 87 7.85 -0.77 -5.67
C LEU A 87 8.28 -0.70 -7.14
N PRO A 88 9.28 0.12 -7.53
CA PRO A 88 9.66 0.22 -8.94
C PRO A 88 10.16 -1.08 -9.56
N ASP A 89 10.60 -2.02 -8.73
CA ASP A 89 11.14 -3.29 -9.19
C ASP A 89 10.10 -4.41 -9.22
N THR A 90 8.87 -4.12 -8.80
CA THR A 90 7.80 -5.12 -8.89
C THR A 90 7.27 -5.20 -10.32
N PRO A 91 6.99 -6.41 -10.83
CA PRO A 91 6.31 -6.55 -12.13
C PRO A 91 4.97 -5.81 -12.17
N PHE A 92 4.26 -5.76 -11.04
CA PHE A 92 3.00 -5.04 -10.94
C PHE A 92 3.14 -3.57 -11.33
N PHE A 93 4.19 -2.92 -10.84
CA PHE A 93 4.42 -1.50 -11.12
C PHE A 93 4.63 -1.27 -12.62
N ALA A 94 5.41 -2.13 -13.25
CA ALA A 94 5.68 -2.03 -14.69
C ALA A 94 4.41 -2.27 -15.51
N GLU A 95 3.57 -3.20 -15.08
CA GLU A 95 2.33 -3.53 -15.80
C GLU A 95 1.24 -2.49 -15.60
N ALA A 96 1.26 -1.80 -14.48
CA ALA A 96 0.23 -0.80 -14.17
C ALA A 96 0.32 0.43 -15.07
N SER A 97 1.44 0.67 -15.71
CA SER A 97 1.62 1.74 -16.71
C SER A 97 1.15 3.10 -16.24
N ILE A 98 1.46 3.43 -15.03
CA ILE A 98 1.02 4.70 -14.47
C ILE A 98 1.99 5.80 -14.84
#